data_e9a6d1d2328ec4edbb29f27d3399a543
#
_entry.id   e9a6d1d2328ec4edbb29f27d3399a543
#
_cell.length_a   1.000
_cell.length_b   1.000
_cell.length_c   1.000
_cell.angle_alpha   90.00
_cell.angle_beta   90.00
_cell.angle_gamma   90.00
#
_symmetry.space_group_name_H-M   'P 1'
#
loop_
_entity.id
_entity.type
_entity.pdbx_description
1 polymer ?
#
loop_
_entity_poly.entity_id
_entity_poly.type
_entity_poly.pdbx_seq_one_letter_code
_entity_poly.pdbx_strand_id
1 'polypeptide(L)'
;MKKQNIKQIFNNLDKWVSLHGTKIYIPYDFEENIDDEYNISENFGIQQVREEIYEFTKVLLQNKTDIVFEIGLGYYGSTHFLWRELFNTVITIEYQKDRVFAFRENTNKFYGKFILDDSKSKFIFGKSHDTSSLEKLDNIIKNKKLDLLFIDGDHTYKSVLADYLLYKDFVCEGGIIAFHDTRNTINNSGVKKCLDKIITIDKNIKLKKSRLEIF
;
A
#
# COMPACT_ATOMS: atom_id res chain seq x y z
N MET A 1 4.97 12.85 -20.20
CA MET A 1 5.22 11.62 -19.42
C MET A 1 5.27 10.42 -20.35
N LYS A 2 6.30 9.56 -20.29
CA LYS A 2 6.30 8.28 -21.00
C LYS A 2 5.16 7.43 -20.42
N LYS A 3 4.28 6.92 -21.28
CA LYS A 3 3.22 5.98 -20.88
C LYS A 3 3.92 4.75 -20.29
N GLN A 4 3.83 4.57 -18.96
CA GLN A 4 4.42 3.40 -18.31
C GLN A 4 3.72 2.14 -18.80
N ASN A 5 4.52 1.15 -19.14
CA ASN A 5 3.99 -0.13 -19.62
C ASN A 5 3.70 -1.03 -18.41
N ILE A 6 2.43 -1.25 -18.11
CA ILE A 6 1.99 -2.09 -16.98
C ILE A 6 2.66 -3.48 -16.99
N LYS A 7 2.86 -4.06 -18.17
CA LYS A 7 3.56 -5.34 -18.32
C LYS A 7 4.99 -5.27 -17.77
N GLN A 8 5.70 -4.17 -18.06
CA GLN A 8 7.06 -3.97 -17.56
C GLN A 8 7.08 -3.76 -16.05
N ILE A 9 6.10 -3.03 -15.50
CA ILE A 9 5.97 -2.79 -14.06
C ILE A 9 5.81 -4.14 -13.33
N PHE A 10 4.91 -5.00 -13.80
CA PHE A 10 4.68 -6.31 -13.19
C PHE A 10 5.86 -7.28 -13.39
N ASN A 11 6.54 -7.23 -14.52
CA ASN A 11 7.78 -7.99 -14.73
C ASN A 11 8.87 -7.56 -13.74
N ASN A 12 9.00 -6.27 -13.46
CA ASN A 12 9.95 -5.76 -12.46
C ASN A 12 9.56 -6.22 -11.05
N LEU A 13 8.27 -6.15 -10.71
CA LEU A 13 7.75 -6.58 -9.43
C LEU A 13 7.99 -8.08 -9.22
N ASP A 14 7.62 -8.92 -10.18
CA ASP A 14 7.82 -10.37 -10.13
C ASP A 14 9.32 -10.72 -9.96
N LYS A 15 10.19 -10.03 -10.70
CA LYS A 15 11.63 -10.19 -10.58
C LYS A 15 12.16 -9.77 -9.21
N TRP A 16 11.66 -8.65 -8.68
CA TRP A 16 12.05 -8.15 -7.37
C TRP A 16 11.63 -9.13 -6.26
N VAL A 17 10.39 -9.65 -6.33
CA VAL A 17 9.89 -10.64 -5.36
C VAL A 17 10.67 -11.95 -5.45
N SER A 18 11.09 -12.39 -6.63
CA SER A 18 11.86 -13.63 -6.78
C SER A 18 13.17 -13.65 -6.00
N LEU A 19 13.70 -12.47 -5.61
CA LEU A 19 14.87 -12.37 -4.75
C LEU A 19 14.64 -12.89 -3.33
N HIS A 20 13.39 -13.01 -2.90
CA HIS A 20 13.02 -13.54 -1.58
C HIS A 20 12.88 -15.07 -1.58
N GLY A 21 12.82 -15.71 -2.74
CA GLY A 21 12.64 -17.16 -2.86
C GLY A 21 11.24 -17.65 -2.45
N THR A 22 10.26 -16.76 -2.39
CA THR A 22 8.88 -17.05 -2.00
C THR A 22 7.94 -17.16 -3.20
N LYS A 23 6.70 -17.61 -2.98
CA LYS A 23 5.64 -17.50 -3.99
C LYS A 23 5.33 -16.03 -4.25
N ILE A 24 4.96 -15.71 -5.50
CA ILE A 24 4.86 -14.31 -5.89
C ILE A 24 3.60 -13.66 -5.32
N TYR A 25 2.44 -14.24 -5.52
CA TYR A 25 1.14 -13.67 -5.16
C TYR A 25 0.29 -14.64 -4.35
N ILE A 26 -0.63 -14.09 -3.55
CA ILE A 26 -1.69 -14.88 -2.94
C ILE A 26 -2.63 -15.37 -4.07
N PRO A 27 -2.94 -16.67 -4.16
CA PRO A 27 -3.94 -17.19 -5.11
C PRO A 27 -5.31 -16.57 -4.87
N TYR A 28 -6.06 -16.33 -5.94
CA TYR A 28 -7.40 -15.72 -5.84
C TYR A 28 -8.42 -16.57 -5.05
N ASP A 29 -8.28 -17.88 -5.12
CA ASP A 29 -9.09 -18.89 -4.45
C ASP A 29 -8.49 -19.36 -3.12
N PHE A 30 -7.48 -18.65 -2.64
CA PHE A 30 -6.85 -18.96 -1.36
C PHE A 30 -7.92 -18.84 -0.26
N GLU A 31 -8.35 -19.98 0.26
CA GLU A 31 -9.29 -20.02 1.37
C GLU A 31 -8.61 -19.46 2.62
N GLU A 32 -9.19 -18.38 3.14
CA GLU A 32 -8.66 -17.62 4.28
C GLU A 32 -8.84 -18.35 5.63
N ASN A 33 -8.80 -19.68 5.63
CA ASN A 33 -8.75 -20.52 6.84
C ASN A 33 -7.34 -20.62 7.44
N ILE A 34 -6.42 -19.75 6.98
CA ILE A 34 -5.11 -19.66 7.60
C ILE A 34 -5.22 -18.63 8.73
N ASP A 35 -5.45 -19.14 9.93
CA ASP A 35 -5.44 -18.37 11.18
C ASP A 35 -4.08 -17.72 11.50
N ASP A 36 -3.14 -17.76 10.57
CA ASP A 36 -1.76 -17.43 10.83
C ASP A 36 -1.22 -16.45 9.79
N GLU A 37 -1.31 -15.13 10.11
CA GLU A 37 -0.64 -14.06 9.38
C GLU A 37 0.84 -14.37 9.12
N TYR A 38 1.44 -15.18 9.99
CA TYR A 38 2.81 -15.66 9.92
C TYR A 38 3.04 -16.62 8.72
N ASN A 39 2.08 -17.50 8.43
CA ASN A 39 2.18 -18.41 7.29
C ASN A 39 2.03 -17.72 5.93
N ILE A 40 1.26 -16.65 5.85
CA ILE A 40 1.13 -15.86 4.62
C ILE A 40 2.45 -15.15 4.34
N SER A 41 3.04 -14.51 5.34
CA SER A 41 4.27 -13.73 5.19
C SER A 41 5.49 -14.58 4.82
N GLU A 42 5.56 -15.83 5.25
CA GLU A 42 6.65 -16.73 4.89
C GLU A 42 6.52 -17.34 3.49
N ASN A 43 5.28 -17.49 3.00
CA ASN A 43 5.01 -18.20 1.76
C ASN A 43 4.83 -17.29 0.55
N PHE A 44 4.42 -16.03 0.74
CA PHE A 44 4.10 -15.13 -0.34
C PHE A 44 4.91 -13.83 -0.25
N GLY A 45 5.62 -13.51 -1.31
CA GLY A 45 6.41 -12.28 -1.40
C GLY A 45 5.56 -11.03 -1.62
N ILE A 46 4.35 -11.21 -2.17
CA ILE A 46 3.33 -10.17 -2.30
C ILE A 46 2.09 -10.65 -1.59
N GLN A 47 1.69 -9.91 -0.55
CA GLN A 47 0.47 -10.16 0.19
C GLN A 47 -0.75 -9.52 -0.53
N GLN A 48 -0.82 -9.75 -1.84
CA GLN A 48 -1.85 -9.21 -2.74
C GLN A 48 -2.28 -10.28 -3.73
N VAL A 49 -3.55 -10.28 -4.10
CA VAL A 49 -4.05 -11.06 -5.22
C VAL A 49 -3.64 -10.37 -6.52
N ARG A 50 -3.02 -11.11 -7.43
CA ARG A 50 -2.41 -10.54 -8.64
C ARG A 50 -3.40 -9.78 -9.52
N GLU A 51 -4.57 -10.35 -9.72
CA GLU A 51 -5.63 -9.77 -10.54
C GLU A 51 -6.11 -8.43 -9.96
N GLU A 52 -6.25 -8.37 -8.65
CA GLU A 52 -6.70 -7.19 -7.94
C GLU A 52 -5.70 -6.05 -8.05
N ILE A 53 -4.45 -6.29 -7.68
CA ILE A 53 -3.42 -5.26 -7.75
C ILE A 53 -3.11 -4.83 -9.19
N TYR A 54 -3.30 -5.74 -10.17
CA TYR A 54 -3.15 -5.43 -11.59
C TYR A 54 -4.26 -4.47 -12.07
N GLU A 55 -5.53 -4.75 -11.74
CA GLU A 55 -6.65 -3.87 -12.09
C GLU A 55 -6.52 -2.51 -11.37
N PHE A 56 -6.10 -2.51 -10.12
CA PHE A 56 -5.84 -1.26 -9.39
C PHE A 56 -4.73 -0.44 -10.07
N THR A 57 -3.64 -1.08 -10.46
CA THR A 57 -2.57 -0.41 -11.20
C THR A 57 -3.06 0.23 -12.50
N LYS A 58 -3.99 -0.41 -13.22
CA LYS A 58 -4.61 0.19 -14.43
C LYS A 58 -5.39 1.45 -14.10
N VAL A 59 -6.09 1.48 -12.96
CA VAL A 59 -6.78 2.69 -12.50
C VAL A 59 -5.78 3.79 -12.15
N LEU A 60 -4.71 3.46 -11.43
CA LEU A 60 -3.67 4.43 -11.07
C LEU A 60 -2.99 5.04 -12.30
N LEU A 61 -2.72 4.25 -13.34
CA LEU A 61 -2.11 4.74 -14.58
C LEU A 61 -2.99 5.71 -15.39
N GLN A 62 -4.28 5.80 -15.07
CA GLN A 62 -5.21 6.78 -15.65
C GLN A 62 -5.29 8.08 -14.85
N ASN A 63 -4.68 8.13 -13.66
CA ASN A 63 -4.71 9.25 -12.75
C ASN A 63 -3.32 9.87 -12.60
N LYS A 64 -3.26 10.98 -11.86
CA LYS A 64 -1.98 11.56 -11.47
C LYS A 64 -1.28 10.66 -10.43
N THR A 65 0.02 10.45 -10.60
CA THR A 65 0.85 9.58 -9.76
C THR A 65 2.12 10.31 -9.28
N ASP A 66 1.94 11.42 -8.53
CA ASP A 66 3.08 12.17 -7.98
C ASP A 66 3.46 11.66 -6.59
N ILE A 67 2.51 11.66 -5.65
CA ILE A 67 2.78 11.29 -4.25
C ILE A 67 1.80 10.22 -3.79
N VAL A 68 2.33 9.12 -3.26
CA VAL A 68 1.58 8.11 -2.51
C VAL A 68 2.01 8.09 -1.05
N PHE A 69 1.04 7.93 -0.15
CA PHE A 69 1.27 7.60 1.24
C PHE A 69 0.64 6.24 1.55
N GLU A 70 1.47 5.33 2.03
CA GLU A 70 1.12 3.95 2.39
C GLU A 70 1.23 3.77 3.90
N ILE A 71 0.21 3.18 4.50
CA ILE A 71 0.17 2.82 5.91
C ILE A 71 0.39 1.31 6.01
N GLY A 72 1.54 0.90 6.56
CA GLY A 72 1.99 -0.49 6.60
C GLY A 72 2.87 -0.86 5.40
N LEU A 73 4.08 -1.32 5.69
CA LEU A 73 5.04 -1.78 4.66
C LEU A 73 4.81 -3.24 4.28
N GLY A 74 4.17 -3.99 5.17
CA GLY A 74 4.12 -5.43 5.06
C GLY A 74 5.49 -6.08 5.29
N TYR A 75 5.55 -7.38 5.05
CA TYR A 75 6.74 -8.16 5.40
C TYR A 75 7.95 -7.82 4.51
N TYR A 76 7.73 -7.70 3.21
CA TYR A 76 8.80 -7.46 2.23
C TYR A 76 8.74 -6.08 1.58
N GLY A 77 7.67 -5.32 1.76
CA GLY A 77 7.49 -4.01 1.12
C GLY A 77 7.21 -4.11 -0.38
N SER A 78 6.56 -5.17 -0.83
CA SER A 78 6.28 -5.40 -2.25
C SER A 78 5.32 -4.37 -2.84
N THR A 79 4.34 -3.90 -2.06
CA THR A 79 3.47 -2.78 -2.45
C THR A 79 4.26 -1.48 -2.55
N HIS A 80 5.14 -1.21 -1.60
CA HIS A 80 6.05 -0.06 -1.68
C HIS A 80 6.91 -0.10 -2.96
N PHE A 81 7.44 -1.29 -3.31
CA PHE A 81 8.20 -1.44 -4.56
C PHE A 81 7.33 -1.15 -5.79
N LEU A 82 6.08 -1.65 -5.83
CA LEU A 82 5.13 -1.34 -6.89
C LEU A 82 4.85 0.16 -6.99
N TRP A 83 4.63 0.83 -5.86
CA TRP A 83 4.44 2.28 -5.83
C TRP A 83 5.65 3.04 -6.37
N ARG A 84 6.87 2.55 -6.14
CA ARG A 84 8.08 3.14 -6.73
C ARG A 84 8.11 3.09 -8.25
N GLU A 85 7.51 2.07 -8.84
CA GLU A 85 7.39 1.98 -10.30
C GLU A 85 6.35 2.96 -10.86
N LEU A 86 5.39 3.41 -10.04
CA LEU A 86 4.25 4.23 -10.44
C LEU A 86 4.38 5.72 -10.07
N PHE A 87 4.83 6.02 -8.85
CA PHE A 87 4.82 7.36 -8.27
C PHE A 87 6.20 8.00 -8.28
N ASN A 88 6.25 9.33 -8.24
CA ASN A 88 7.50 10.09 -8.10
C ASN A 88 8.01 10.07 -6.66
N THR A 89 7.12 10.10 -5.68
CA THR A 89 7.43 10.03 -4.25
C THR A 89 6.56 9.00 -3.58
N VAL A 90 7.19 8.08 -2.87
CA VAL A 90 6.53 7.03 -2.09
C VAL A 90 6.88 7.24 -0.63
N ILE A 91 5.86 7.43 0.20
CA ILE A 91 6.02 7.62 1.63
C ILE A 91 5.31 6.45 2.31
N THR A 92 6.02 5.71 3.17
CA THR A 92 5.40 4.62 3.95
C THR A 92 5.66 4.82 5.43
N ILE A 93 4.60 4.67 6.22
CA ILE A 93 4.74 4.58 7.67
C ILE A 93 4.80 3.12 8.09
N GLU A 94 5.84 2.78 8.88
CA GLU A 94 6.06 1.45 9.41
C GLU A 94 6.64 1.55 10.83
N TYR A 95 6.12 0.77 11.75
CA TYR A 95 6.62 0.76 13.13
C TYR A 95 7.79 -0.23 13.34
N GLN A 96 7.88 -1.27 12.50
CA GLN A 96 8.94 -2.28 12.55
C GLN A 96 10.11 -1.88 11.63
N LYS A 97 11.19 -1.39 12.23
CA LYS A 97 12.36 -0.92 11.48
C LYS A 97 13.02 -2.00 10.63
N ASP A 98 12.99 -3.24 11.10
CA ASP A 98 13.63 -4.38 10.40
C ASP A 98 13.00 -4.64 9.03
N ARG A 99 11.70 -4.42 8.88
CA ARG A 99 11.00 -4.51 7.59
C ARG A 99 11.55 -3.50 6.58
N VAL A 100 11.80 -2.27 7.01
CA VAL A 100 12.39 -1.23 6.15
C VAL A 100 13.83 -1.57 5.76
N PHE A 101 14.61 -2.15 6.67
CA PHE A 101 15.98 -2.58 6.35
C PHE A 101 15.97 -3.72 5.33
N ALA A 102 15.14 -4.73 5.51
CA ALA A 102 14.97 -5.83 4.57
C ALA A 102 14.53 -5.32 3.18
N PHE A 103 13.55 -4.43 3.13
CA PHE A 103 13.13 -3.78 1.88
C PHE A 103 14.29 -3.08 1.17
N ARG A 104 15.08 -2.28 1.89
CA ARG A 104 16.23 -1.57 1.32
C ARG A 104 17.29 -2.53 0.78
N GLU A 105 17.60 -3.58 1.52
CA GLU A 105 18.58 -4.59 1.09
C GLU A 105 18.17 -5.25 -0.22
N ASN A 106 16.92 -5.69 -0.32
CA ASN A 106 16.40 -6.34 -1.52
C ASN A 106 16.31 -5.39 -2.70
N THR A 107 15.93 -4.15 -2.46
CA THR A 107 15.88 -3.12 -3.50
C THR A 107 17.29 -2.82 -4.03
N ASN A 108 18.29 -2.78 -3.16
CA ASN A 108 19.70 -2.63 -3.57
C ASN A 108 20.18 -3.81 -4.43
N LYS A 109 19.82 -5.04 -4.05
CA LYS A 109 20.11 -6.25 -4.84
C LYS A 109 19.46 -6.18 -6.22
N PHE A 110 18.19 -5.76 -6.28
CA PHE A 110 17.46 -5.65 -7.54
C PHE A 110 18.11 -4.67 -8.53
N TYR A 111 18.48 -3.48 -8.05
CA TYR A 111 19.10 -2.45 -8.91
C TYR A 111 20.60 -2.62 -9.09
N GLY A 112 21.25 -3.56 -8.39
CA GLY A 112 22.69 -3.80 -8.45
C GLY A 112 23.54 -2.62 -7.97
N LYS A 113 22.97 -1.73 -7.15
CA LYS A 113 23.65 -0.55 -6.60
C LYS A 113 23.08 -0.21 -5.22
N PHE A 114 23.92 0.45 -4.44
CA PHE A 114 23.53 0.92 -3.11
C PHE A 114 22.66 2.17 -3.22
N ILE A 115 21.39 2.07 -2.83
CA ILE A 115 20.42 3.17 -2.85
C ILE A 115 20.27 3.71 -1.42
N LEU A 116 21.33 4.36 -0.89
CA LEU A 116 21.30 4.96 0.45
C LEU A 116 20.42 6.21 0.53
N ASP A 117 20.46 7.05 -0.50
CA ASP A 117 19.74 8.30 -0.60
C ASP A 117 18.70 8.24 -1.71
N ASP A 118 17.76 7.30 -1.57
CA ASP A 118 16.67 7.24 -2.51
C ASP A 118 15.71 8.41 -2.24
N SER A 119 15.81 9.44 -3.08
CA SER A 119 14.90 10.58 -3.01
C SER A 119 13.44 10.19 -3.21
N LYS A 120 13.21 9.04 -3.82
CA LYS A 120 11.88 8.53 -4.17
C LYS A 120 11.17 7.87 -3.00
N SER A 121 11.87 7.10 -2.15
CA SER A 121 11.31 6.43 -0.99
C SER A 121 11.56 7.21 0.30
N LYS A 122 10.52 7.44 1.07
CA LYS A 122 10.55 8.05 2.39
C LYS A 122 9.88 7.11 3.39
N PHE A 123 10.49 6.95 4.57
CA PHE A 123 9.93 6.12 5.62
C PHE A 123 9.71 6.94 6.88
N ILE A 124 8.50 6.82 7.43
CA ILE A 124 8.12 7.36 8.73
C ILE A 124 8.13 6.19 9.72
N PHE A 125 9.02 6.25 10.71
CA PHE A 125 9.04 5.24 11.77
C PHE A 125 8.11 5.65 12.89
N GLY A 126 7.14 4.80 13.21
CA GLY A 126 6.15 5.02 14.26
C GLY A 126 4.81 4.38 13.93
N LYS A 127 3.88 4.53 14.85
CA LYS A 127 2.48 4.13 14.61
C LYS A 127 1.76 5.22 13.82
N SER A 128 0.87 4.81 12.94
CA SER A 128 0.10 5.75 12.10
C SER A 128 -0.75 6.73 12.93
N HIS A 129 -1.20 6.32 14.12
CA HIS A 129 -2.04 7.14 15.00
C HIS A 129 -1.27 8.11 15.90
N ASP A 130 0.05 8.12 15.84
CA ASP A 130 0.86 9.04 16.64
C ASP A 130 0.86 10.44 16.00
N THR A 131 0.63 11.49 16.80
CA THR A 131 0.67 12.88 16.33
C THR A 131 2.00 13.22 15.63
N SER A 132 3.11 12.69 16.13
CA SER A 132 4.43 12.88 15.51
C SER A 132 4.51 12.29 14.09
N SER A 133 3.69 11.31 13.77
CA SER A 133 3.63 10.71 12.43
C SER A 133 2.94 11.64 11.42
N LEU A 134 1.88 12.33 11.86
CA LEU A 134 1.23 13.39 11.07
C LEU A 134 2.18 14.54 10.77
N GLU A 135 2.89 15.03 11.79
CA GLU A 135 3.87 16.11 11.62
C GLU A 135 5.00 15.72 10.66
N LYS A 136 5.49 14.47 10.75
CA LYS A 136 6.51 13.96 9.82
C LYS A 136 5.99 13.90 8.39
N LEU A 137 4.75 13.43 8.18
CA LEU A 137 4.14 13.42 6.85
C LEU A 137 4.04 14.83 6.28
N ASP A 138 3.48 15.78 7.04
CA ASP A 138 3.31 17.17 6.61
C ASP A 138 4.65 17.80 6.22
N ASN A 139 5.69 17.58 7.03
CA ASN A 139 7.05 18.04 6.74
C ASN A 139 7.64 17.43 5.45
N ILE A 140 7.31 16.17 5.12
CA ILE A 140 7.79 15.51 3.90
C ILE A 140 7.07 16.07 2.67
N ILE A 141 5.74 16.21 2.72
CA ILE A 141 4.95 16.65 1.57
C ILE A 141 4.99 18.17 1.34
N LYS A 142 5.34 18.98 2.36
CA LYS A 142 5.54 20.43 2.24
C LYS A 142 4.37 21.14 1.55
N ASN A 143 3.18 21.03 2.12
CA ASN A 143 1.93 21.61 1.58
C ASN A 143 1.45 21.01 0.24
N LYS A 144 2.12 19.98 -0.30
CA LYS A 144 1.55 19.21 -1.41
C LYS A 144 0.43 18.32 -0.90
N LYS A 145 -0.27 17.70 -1.83
CA LYS A 145 -1.33 16.72 -1.53
C LYS A 145 -0.97 15.35 -2.07
N LEU A 146 -1.55 14.34 -1.46
CA LEU A 146 -1.41 12.94 -1.88
C LEU A 146 -2.30 12.66 -3.08
N ASP A 147 -1.80 11.94 -4.06
CA ASP A 147 -2.62 11.41 -5.15
C ASP A 147 -3.21 10.04 -4.78
N LEU A 148 -2.53 9.31 -3.88
CA LEU A 148 -3.02 8.04 -3.31
C LEU A 148 -2.73 7.99 -1.81
N LEU A 149 -3.74 7.64 -1.02
CA LEU A 149 -3.62 7.12 0.34
C LEU A 149 -3.96 5.64 0.30
N PHE A 150 -2.99 4.76 0.64
CA PHE A 150 -3.17 3.32 0.71
C PHE A 150 -3.15 2.85 2.16
N ILE A 151 -4.26 2.33 2.67
CA ILE A 151 -4.45 1.91 4.06
C ILE A 151 -4.35 0.39 4.13
N ASP A 152 -3.24 -0.11 4.65
CA ASP A 152 -2.89 -1.53 4.77
C ASP A 152 -2.08 -1.78 6.07
N GLY A 153 -2.58 -1.26 7.18
CA GLY A 153 -1.93 -1.37 8.49
C GLY A 153 -2.59 -2.40 9.39
N ASP A 154 -3.19 -1.95 10.48
CA ASP A 154 -3.96 -2.79 11.41
C ASP A 154 -5.41 -2.93 10.89
N HIS A 155 -5.91 -4.17 10.78
CA HIS A 155 -7.22 -4.50 10.21
C HIS A 155 -8.40 -4.31 11.18
N THR A 156 -8.17 -3.78 12.38
CA THR A 156 -9.27 -3.48 13.31
C THR A 156 -10.09 -2.28 12.84
N TYR A 157 -11.40 -2.32 13.07
CA TYR A 157 -12.30 -1.22 12.73
C TYR A 157 -11.83 0.13 13.26
N LYS A 158 -11.33 0.16 14.50
CA LYS A 158 -10.87 1.41 15.15
C LYS A 158 -9.64 1.98 14.47
N SER A 159 -8.67 1.14 14.15
CA SER A 159 -7.42 1.58 13.53
C SER A 159 -7.65 2.05 12.11
N VAL A 160 -8.39 1.29 11.29
CA VAL A 160 -8.71 1.69 9.92
C VAL A 160 -9.49 3.01 9.88
N LEU A 161 -10.47 3.18 10.80
CA LEU A 161 -11.23 4.43 10.87
C LEU A 161 -10.35 5.60 11.31
N ALA A 162 -9.44 5.39 12.26
CA ALA A 162 -8.52 6.41 12.70
C ALA A 162 -7.55 6.81 11.57
N ASP A 163 -6.96 5.85 10.87
CA ASP A 163 -6.11 6.10 9.71
C ASP A 163 -6.84 6.91 8.63
N TYR A 164 -8.06 6.51 8.30
CA TYR A 164 -8.88 7.28 7.37
C TYR A 164 -9.10 8.73 7.82
N LEU A 165 -9.58 8.92 9.05
CA LEU A 165 -9.92 10.26 9.58
C LEU A 165 -8.69 11.17 9.71
N LEU A 166 -7.53 10.60 10.07
CA LEU A 166 -6.30 11.35 10.25
C LEU A 166 -5.69 11.80 8.92
N TYR A 167 -5.79 10.98 7.88
CA TYR A 167 -5.02 11.18 6.65
C TYR A 167 -5.84 11.59 5.41
N LYS A 168 -7.18 11.46 5.43
CA LYS A 168 -8.02 11.77 4.27
C LYS A 168 -7.86 13.20 3.75
N ASP A 169 -7.66 14.16 4.64
CA ASP A 169 -7.57 15.58 4.29
C ASP A 169 -6.22 15.95 3.64
N PHE A 170 -5.26 15.03 3.67
CA PHE A 170 -4.02 15.14 2.89
C PHE A 170 -4.20 14.75 1.43
N VAL A 171 -5.26 14.04 1.07
CA VAL A 171 -5.53 13.61 -0.30
C VAL A 171 -6.05 14.78 -1.14
N CYS A 172 -5.58 14.91 -2.37
CA CYS A 172 -6.03 15.97 -3.27
C CYS A 172 -7.44 15.70 -3.79
N GLU A 173 -8.09 16.73 -4.30
CA GLU A 173 -9.34 16.57 -5.03
C GLU A 173 -9.13 15.66 -6.24
N GLY A 174 -9.98 14.64 -6.39
CA GLY A 174 -9.83 13.59 -7.42
C GLY A 174 -8.74 12.55 -7.12
N GLY A 175 -8.07 12.64 -5.96
CA GLY A 175 -7.15 11.62 -5.48
C GLY A 175 -7.89 10.36 -5.02
N ILE A 176 -7.13 9.32 -4.71
CA ILE A 176 -7.66 7.99 -4.38
C ILE A 176 -7.34 7.66 -2.93
N ILE A 177 -8.33 7.10 -2.21
CA ILE A 177 -8.13 6.44 -0.93
C ILE A 177 -8.46 4.96 -1.13
N ALA A 178 -7.48 4.10 -0.95
CA ALA A 178 -7.62 2.66 -1.13
C ALA A 178 -7.43 1.93 0.20
N PHE A 179 -8.24 0.90 0.41
CA PHE A 179 -8.19 0.04 1.59
C PHE A 179 -7.85 -1.38 1.15
N HIS A 180 -6.87 -1.98 1.80
CA HIS A 180 -6.58 -3.38 1.64
C HIS A 180 -7.52 -4.25 2.48
N ASP A 181 -7.62 -5.55 2.18
CA ASP A 181 -8.38 -6.54 2.95
C ASP A 181 -9.86 -6.21 3.17
N THR A 182 -10.53 -5.70 2.13
CA THR A 182 -11.94 -5.33 2.19
C THR A 182 -12.90 -6.52 2.12
N ARG A 183 -12.41 -7.74 1.91
CA ARG A 183 -13.23 -8.96 1.96
C ARG A 183 -13.75 -9.20 3.38
N ASN A 184 -14.99 -9.66 3.48
CA ASN A 184 -15.60 -9.96 4.78
C ASN A 184 -15.16 -11.33 5.27
N THR A 185 -13.94 -11.43 5.75
CA THR A 185 -13.39 -12.63 6.39
C THR A 185 -13.38 -12.49 7.89
N ILE A 186 -13.10 -13.57 8.61
CA ILE A 186 -13.03 -13.55 10.07
C ILE A 186 -11.98 -12.53 10.53
N ASN A 187 -10.85 -12.47 9.85
CA ASN A 187 -9.72 -11.62 10.24
C ASN A 187 -9.88 -10.15 9.75
N ASN A 188 -10.57 -9.93 8.63
CA ASN A 188 -10.67 -8.61 7.98
C ASN A 188 -12.04 -7.94 8.13
N SER A 189 -12.91 -8.46 8.99
CA SER A 189 -14.25 -7.89 9.22
C SER A 189 -14.22 -6.44 9.71
N GLY A 190 -13.13 -5.99 10.30
CA GLY A 190 -12.94 -4.61 10.76
C GLY A 190 -12.82 -3.62 9.61
N VAL A 191 -12.04 -3.95 8.58
CA VAL A 191 -11.82 -3.12 7.38
C VAL A 191 -13.15 -2.94 6.64
N LYS A 192 -13.85 -4.04 6.34
CA LYS A 192 -15.15 -4.00 5.65
C LYS A 192 -16.18 -3.16 6.39
N LYS A 193 -16.33 -3.36 7.70
CA LYS A 193 -17.23 -2.56 8.54
C LYS A 193 -16.86 -1.08 8.53
N CYS A 194 -15.58 -0.78 8.55
CA CYS A 194 -15.10 0.60 8.48
C CYS A 194 -15.46 1.23 7.14
N LEU A 195 -15.19 0.56 6.03
CA LEU A 195 -15.51 1.03 4.70
C LEU A 195 -17.02 1.31 4.54
N ASP A 196 -17.87 0.38 4.98
CA ASP A 196 -19.33 0.56 4.96
C ASP A 196 -19.76 1.79 5.77
N LYS A 197 -19.10 2.05 6.91
CA LYS A 197 -19.36 3.25 7.72
C LYS A 197 -18.90 4.52 7.00
N ILE A 198 -17.68 4.53 6.45
CA ILE A 198 -17.13 5.69 5.74
C ILE A 198 -18.04 6.12 4.60
N ILE A 199 -18.53 5.19 3.79
CA ILE A 199 -19.47 5.45 2.67
C ILE A 199 -20.74 6.13 3.15
N THR A 200 -21.19 5.84 4.37
CA THR A 200 -22.41 6.45 4.93
C THR A 200 -22.19 7.86 5.48
N ILE A 201 -21.00 8.16 6.00
CA ILE A 201 -20.72 9.42 6.69
C ILE A 201 -20.04 10.47 5.81
N ASP A 202 -19.29 10.05 4.81
CA ASP A 202 -18.57 10.96 3.92
C ASP A 202 -19.19 10.95 2.51
N LYS A 203 -20.01 11.97 2.25
CA LYS A 203 -20.74 12.11 0.97
C LYS A 203 -19.86 12.58 -0.19
N ASN A 204 -18.63 12.98 0.08
CA ASN A 204 -17.68 13.43 -0.93
C ASN A 204 -16.96 12.26 -1.61
N ILE A 205 -17.08 11.06 -1.04
CA ILE A 205 -16.45 9.85 -1.59
C ILE A 205 -17.35 9.25 -2.67
N LYS A 206 -16.76 9.02 -3.83
CA LYS A 206 -17.35 8.18 -4.88
C LYS A 206 -16.72 6.81 -4.83
N LEU A 207 -17.48 5.82 -4.39
CA LEU A 207 -17.02 4.44 -4.38
C LEU A 207 -16.87 3.93 -5.82
N LYS A 208 -15.67 3.53 -6.19
CA LYS A 208 -15.42 2.78 -7.41
C LYS A 208 -15.27 1.31 -7.03
N LYS A 209 -16.32 0.53 -7.18
CA LYS A 209 -16.22 -0.93 -7.04
C LYS A 209 -15.58 -1.47 -8.33
N SER A 210 -14.46 -2.17 -8.19
CA SER A 210 -14.04 -3.12 -9.22
C SER A 210 -14.83 -4.42 -9.06
N ARG A 211 -14.81 -5.31 -10.07
CA ARG A 211 -15.33 -6.68 -9.92
C ARG A 211 -14.62 -7.46 -8.80
N LEU A 212 -13.55 -6.94 -8.31
CA LEU A 212 -12.61 -7.49 -7.34
C LEU A 212 -12.57 -6.57 -6.10
N GLU A 213 -13.67 -6.21 -5.52
CA GLU A 213 -13.92 -5.59 -4.19
C GLU A 213 -12.81 -4.69 -3.57
N ILE A 214 -11.94 -4.09 -4.36
CA ILE A 214 -10.96 -3.11 -3.88
C ILE A 214 -11.18 -1.79 -4.59
N PHE A 215 -11.50 -0.78 -3.88
CA PHE A 215 -11.29 0.68 -4.07
C PHE A 215 -12.29 1.46 -3.27
#